data_66e99dc626c7aa63bda8dce5aca123ff
#
_entry.id   66e99dc626c7aa63bda8dce5aca123ff
#
_cell.length_a   1.000
_cell.length_b   1.000
_cell.length_c   1.000
_cell.angle_alpha   90.00
_cell.angle_beta   90.00
_cell.angle_gamma   90.00
#
_symmetry.space_group_name_H-M   'P 1'
#
loop_
_entity.id
_entity.type
_entity.pdbx_description
1 polymer ?
#
loop_
_entity_poly.entity_id
_entity_poly.type
_entity_poly.pdbx_seq_one_letter_code
_entity_poly.pdbx_strand_id
1 'polypeptide(L)'
;AFQAGFAKTISRGPDDSRVIDVGQGILGFHRLAIMGLHPEGMQPFGLNGSWVVCNGEIYGFEKLKQALSRDYTFTSESDCEVLLPMYEKYGVGMFEKLDAEFACILYDGRQKKFIAARDPIGIRPLYYGYDGNGTILFASEPKNLVGLVGKILPFPPGHYYCDGKFVCYC
;
A
#
# COMPACT_ATOMS: atom_id res chain seq x y z
N ALA A 1 -8.74 -15.62 -9.99
CA ALA A 1 -7.27 -15.63 -9.88
C ALA A 1 -6.78 -14.81 -8.67
N PHE A 2 -7.23 -13.56 -8.50
CA PHE A 2 -6.83 -12.70 -7.37
C PHE A 2 -7.06 -13.38 -6.01
N GLN A 3 -8.25 -13.91 -5.76
CA GLN A 3 -8.60 -14.52 -4.46
C GLN A 3 -7.70 -15.71 -4.11
N ALA A 4 -7.36 -16.54 -5.07
CA ALA A 4 -6.49 -17.69 -4.85
C ALA A 4 -5.05 -17.25 -4.51
N GLY A 5 -4.52 -16.24 -5.19
CA GLY A 5 -3.22 -15.65 -4.89
C GLY A 5 -3.22 -14.96 -3.52
N PHE A 6 -4.24 -14.19 -3.23
CA PHE A 6 -4.40 -13.46 -1.96
C PHE A 6 -4.45 -14.39 -0.75
N ALA A 7 -5.18 -15.50 -0.85
CA ALA A 7 -5.32 -16.47 0.23
C ALA A 7 -3.99 -17.12 0.68
N LYS A 8 -2.97 -17.17 -0.19
CA LYS A 8 -1.67 -17.79 0.11
C LYS A 8 -0.88 -17.10 1.23
N THR A 9 -1.23 -15.88 1.59
CA THR A 9 -0.54 -15.09 2.64
C THR A 9 -1.40 -14.78 3.85
N ILE A 10 -2.51 -15.49 4.04
CA ILE A 10 -3.39 -15.27 5.20
C ILE A 10 -2.66 -15.44 6.54
N SER A 11 -1.64 -16.27 6.60
CA SER A 11 -0.82 -16.48 7.80
C SER A 11 0.01 -15.24 8.22
N ARG A 12 0.23 -14.28 7.33
CA ARG A 12 0.89 -13.00 7.65
C ARG A 12 -0.02 -12.04 8.41
N GLY A 13 -1.32 -12.20 8.27
CA GLY A 13 -2.33 -11.36 8.92
C GLY A 13 -3.60 -12.15 9.17
N PRO A 14 -3.60 -13.03 10.20
CA PRO A 14 -4.72 -13.95 10.42
C PRO A 14 -5.92 -13.30 11.11
N ASP A 15 -5.77 -12.07 11.62
CA ASP A 15 -6.79 -11.45 12.47
C ASP A 15 -7.99 -10.93 11.68
N ASP A 16 -7.77 -10.44 10.48
CA ASP A 16 -8.83 -9.99 9.58
C ASP A 16 -8.35 -9.94 8.12
N SER A 17 -9.28 -9.93 7.18
CA SER A 17 -8.99 -9.83 5.75
C SER A 17 -10.03 -8.94 5.06
N ARG A 18 -9.57 -8.05 4.20
CA ARG A 18 -10.45 -7.20 3.41
C ARG A 18 -9.97 -7.07 1.97
N VAL A 19 -10.93 -7.03 1.04
CA VAL A 19 -10.71 -6.83 -0.38
C VAL A 19 -11.62 -5.70 -0.86
N ILE A 20 -11.05 -4.77 -1.63
CA ILE A 20 -11.79 -3.66 -2.24
C ILE A 20 -11.54 -3.66 -3.75
N ASP A 21 -12.62 -3.69 -4.52
CA ASP A 21 -12.60 -3.48 -5.96
C ASP A 21 -12.81 -1.98 -6.23
N VAL A 22 -11.84 -1.35 -6.91
CA VAL A 22 -11.88 0.07 -7.26
C VAL A 22 -12.24 0.32 -8.73
N GLY A 23 -12.64 -0.74 -9.45
CA GLY A 23 -12.98 -0.69 -10.87
C GLY A 23 -11.78 -0.86 -11.80
N GLN A 24 -10.67 -0.18 -11.57
CA GLN A 24 -9.42 -0.33 -12.33
C GLN A 24 -8.52 -1.45 -11.78
N GLY A 25 -8.85 -2.02 -10.63
CA GLY A 25 -8.11 -3.09 -9.99
C GLY A 25 -8.66 -3.43 -8.63
N ILE A 26 -7.95 -4.30 -7.90
CA ILE A 26 -8.36 -4.85 -6.61
C ILE A 26 -7.23 -4.68 -5.61
N LEU A 27 -7.57 -4.18 -4.42
CA LEU A 27 -6.69 -4.11 -3.26
C LEU A 27 -7.10 -5.14 -2.21
N GLY A 28 -6.14 -5.91 -1.71
CA GLY A 28 -6.36 -6.88 -0.65
C GLY A 28 -5.39 -6.68 0.51
N PHE A 29 -5.89 -6.88 1.73
CA PHE A 29 -5.13 -6.72 2.96
C PHE A 29 -5.47 -7.82 3.97
N HIS A 30 -4.42 -8.46 4.52
CA HIS A 30 -4.51 -9.35 5.68
C HIS A 30 -3.93 -8.62 6.88
N ARG A 31 -4.71 -8.55 7.95
CA ARG A 31 -4.34 -7.80 9.16
C ARG A 31 -3.65 -8.70 10.19
N LEU A 32 -2.47 -8.24 10.65
CA LEU A 32 -1.92 -8.62 11.93
C LEU A 32 -2.02 -7.40 12.87
N ALA A 33 -2.89 -7.47 13.86
CA ALA A 33 -3.23 -6.33 14.71
C ALA A 33 -2.16 -6.10 15.79
N ILE A 34 -1.17 -5.25 15.48
CA ILE A 34 -0.13 -4.80 16.43
C ILE A 34 -0.50 -3.42 16.99
N MET A 35 -0.93 -2.50 16.14
CA MET A 35 -1.46 -1.18 16.48
C MET A 35 -2.85 -1.00 15.86
N GLY A 36 -3.64 -0.06 16.41
CA GLY A 36 -4.98 0.20 15.91
C GLY A 36 -5.86 -1.04 15.99
N LEU A 37 -5.99 -1.62 17.18
CA LEU A 37 -6.70 -2.89 17.42
C LEU A 37 -8.20 -2.82 17.12
N HIS A 38 -8.75 -1.60 17.02
CA HIS A 38 -10.15 -1.38 16.68
C HIS A 38 -10.43 -1.54 15.19
N PRO A 39 -11.70 -1.77 14.78
CA PRO A 39 -12.09 -1.92 13.38
C PRO A 39 -11.65 -0.77 12.47
N GLU A 40 -11.57 0.46 13.01
CA GLU A 40 -11.14 1.65 12.29
C GLU A 40 -9.68 1.58 11.79
N GLY A 41 -8.85 0.74 12.42
CA GLY A 41 -7.47 0.49 11.98
C GLY A 41 -7.34 -0.51 10.85
N MET A 42 -8.45 -1.05 10.34
CA MET A 42 -8.42 -2.03 9.25
C MET A 42 -8.19 -1.36 7.90
N GLN A 43 -7.22 -1.90 7.16
CA GLN A 43 -6.95 -1.49 5.77
C GLN A 43 -7.79 -2.30 4.76
N PRO A 44 -8.01 -1.82 3.52
CA PRO A 44 -7.52 -0.53 3.00
C PRO A 44 -8.15 0.69 3.69
N PHE A 45 -7.35 1.76 3.88
CA PHE A 45 -7.88 3.07 4.23
C PHE A 45 -8.43 3.78 3.00
N GLY A 46 -9.54 4.49 3.16
CA GLY A 46 -10.18 5.27 2.10
C GLY A 46 -10.28 6.75 2.45
N LEU A 47 -10.07 7.60 1.44
CA LEU A 47 -10.24 9.06 1.55
C LEU A 47 -10.57 9.63 0.17
N ASN A 48 -11.73 10.30 0.04
CA ASN A 48 -12.13 11.00 -1.19
C ASN A 48 -12.03 10.14 -2.48
N GLY A 49 -12.41 8.85 -2.39
CA GLY A 49 -12.36 7.90 -3.50
C GLY A 49 -10.99 7.26 -3.75
N SER A 50 -9.96 7.66 -3.02
CA SER A 50 -8.64 7.03 -3.01
C SER A 50 -8.53 5.99 -1.92
N TRP A 51 -7.66 4.99 -2.13
CA TRP A 51 -7.48 3.86 -1.22
C TRP A 51 -6.01 3.52 -1.06
N VAL A 52 -5.61 3.03 0.10
CA VAL A 52 -4.23 2.57 0.34
C VAL A 52 -4.19 1.32 1.20
N VAL A 53 -3.28 0.42 0.84
CA VAL A 53 -2.80 -0.68 1.68
C VAL A 53 -1.31 -0.49 1.92
N CYS A 54 -0.87 -0.73 3.14
CA CYS A 54 0.52 -0.60 3.53
C CYS A 54 0.92 -1.73 4.48
N ASN A 55 1.99 -2.40 4.13
CA ASN A 55 2.74 -3.27 5.04
C ASN A 55 3.95 -2.47 5.52
N GLY A 56 3.94 -2.03 6.76
CA GLY A 56 5.04 -1.24 7.28
C GLY A 56 4.74 -0.50 8.56
N GLU A 57 5.67 0.37 8.92
CA GLU A 57 5.61 1.18 10.11
C GLU A 57 6.11 2.59 9.77
N ILE A 58 5.30 3.60 10.11
CA ILE A 58 5.60 5.00 9.85
C ILE A 58 5.96 5.68 11.16
N TYR A 59 7.22 6.04 11.29
CA TYR A 59 7.75 6.66 12.50
C TYR A 59 7.31 8.11 12.63
N GLY A 60 7.06 8.55 13.87
CA GLY A 60 6.63 9.92 14.13
C GLY A 60 5.24 10.26 13.57
N PHE A 61 4.40 9.27 13.33
CA PHE A 61 3.08 9.46 12.74
C PHE A 61 2.15 10.34 13.57
N GLU A 62 2.32 10.38 14.89
CA GLU A 62 1.54 11.27 15.76
C GLU A 62 1.77 12.75 15.41
N LYS A 63 3.02 13.13 15.12
CA LYS A 63 3.37 14.47 14.68
C LYS A 63 2.79 14.78 13.31
N LEU A 64 2.78 13.79 12.42
CA LEU A 64 2.15 13.92 11.11
C LEU A 64 0.64 14.09 11.24
N LYS A 65 -0.03 13.31 12.07
CA LYS A 65 -1.46 13.46 12.36
C LYS A 65 -1.77 14.86 12.92
N GLN A 66 -0.97 15.32 13.87
CA GLN A 66 -1.13 16.68 14.44
C GLN A 66 -0.98 17.76 13.37
N ALA A 67 0.03 17.67 12.51
CA ALA A 67 0.26 18.62 11.43
C ALA A 67 -0.85 18.63 10.37
N LEU A 68 -1.49 17.49 10.14
CA LEU A 68 -2.55 17.31 9.17
C LEU A 68 -3.97 17.54 9.75
N SER A 69 -4.10 17.67 11.06
CA SER A 69 -5.39 17.72 11.76
C SER A 69 -6.26 18.94 11.43
N ARG A 70 -5.70 19.96 10.77
CA ARG A 70 -6.47 21.11 10.27
C ARG A 70 -7.39 20.72 9.12
N ASP A 71 -6.92 19.81 8.26
CA ASP A 71 -7.57 19.47 6.99
C ASP A 71 -8.22 18.08 7.02
N TYR A 72 -7.79 17.22 7.97
CA TYR A 72 -8.22 15.81 8.04
C TYR A 72 -8.60 15.40 9.45
N THR A 73 -9.63 14.57 9.55
CA THR A 73 -10.03 13.93 10.79
C THR A 73 -9.56 12.49 10.80
N PHE A 74 -8.68 12.14 11.74
CA PHE A 74 -8.20 10.78 11.93
C PHE A 74 -9.14 9.99 12.82
N THR A 75 -9.46 8.77 12.43
CA THR A 75 -10.45 7.92 13.11
C THR A 75 -9.83 6.69 13.77
N SER A 76 -8.56 6.40 13.48
CA SER A 76 -7.84 5.25 14.02
C SER A 76 -6.54 5.63 14.71
N GLU A 77 -5.99 4.67 15.45
CA GLU A 77 -4.64 4.76 16.03
C GLU A 77 -3.56 4.25 15.08
N SER A 78 -3.93 3.76 13.88
CA SER A 78 -2.98 3.25 12.90
C SER A 78 -2.08 4.37 12.37
N ASP A 79 -0.79 4.08 12.30
CA ASP A 79 0.23 4.93 11.67
C ASP A 79 -0.01 5.10 10.17
N CYS A 80 -0.45 4.04 9.49
CA CYS A 80 -0.68 4.05 8.04
C CYS A 80 -1.86 4.93 7.61
N GLU A 81 -2.72 5.37 8.51
CA GLU A 81 -3.82 6.29 8.19
C GLU A 81 -3.33 7.64 7.67
N VAL A 82 -2.06 8.02 7.95
CA VAL A 82 -1.50 9.29 7.45
C VAL A 82 -1.20 9.29 5.95
N LEU A 83 -1.13 8.12 5.31
CA LEU A 83 -0.66 8.00 3.93
C LEU A 83 -1.54 8.73 2.92
N LEU A 84 -2.86 8.58 2.98
CA LEU A 84 -3.76 9.27 2.04
C LEU A 84 -3.78 10.78 2.24
N PRO A 85 -3.88 11.32 3.48
CA PRO A 85 -3.71 12.75 3.71
C PRO A 85 -2.36 13.30 3.22
N MET A 86 -1.28 12.57 3.44
CA MET A 86 0.04 12.94 2.90
C MET A 86 0.05 12.96 1.37
N TYR A 87 -0.56 11.96 0.74
CA TYR A 87 -0.66 11.91 -0.72
C TYR A 87 -1.51 13.05 -1.28
N GLU A 88 -2.63 13.38 -0.66
CA GLU A 88 -3.45 14.52 -1.10
C GLU A 88 -2.69 15.84 -1.02
N LYS A 89 -1.84 15.99 -0.01
CA LYS A 89 -1.08 17.23 0.21
C LYS A 89 0.17 17.32 -0.66
N TYR A 90 0.88 16.23 -0.86
CA TYR A 90 2.23 16.23 -1.47
C TYR A 90 2.34 15.39 -2.74
N GLY A 91 1.30 14.65 -3.13
CA GLY A 91 1.38 13.69 -4.22
C GLY A 91 2.45 12.64 -3.97
N VAL A 92 3.11 12.18 -5.02
CA VAL A 92 4.22 11.20 -4.91
C VAL A 92 5.44 11.76 -4.16
N GLY A 93 5.57 13.08 -4.03
CA GLY A 93 6.61 13.72 -3.20
C GLY A 93 6.49 13.39 -1.71
N MET A 94 5.40 12.79 -1.28
CA MET A 94 5.25 12.32 0.10
C MET A 94 6.28 11.27 0.49
N PHE A 95 6.71 10.43 -0.45
CA PHE A 95 7.63 9.32 -0.15
C PHE A 95 8.98 9.80 0.37
N GLU A 96 9.45 10.96 -0.11
CA GLU A 96 10.69 11.60 0.38
C GLU A 96 10.55 12.16 1.81
N LYS A 97 9.32 12.34 2.28
CA LYS A 97 9.01 12.95 3.58
C LYS A 97 8.71 11.94 4.68
N LEU A 98 8.61 10.67 4.32
CA LEU A 98 8.30 9.60 5.28
C LEU A 98 9.58 9.07 5.91
N ASP A 99 9.62 9.06 7.24
CA ASP A 99 10.53 8.23 8.01
C ASP A 99 9.81 6.92 8.30
N ALA A 100 10.10 5.89 7.51
CA ALA A 100 9.29 4.67 7.51
C ALA A 100 10.01 3.47 6.92
N GLU A 101 9.62 2.28 7.38
CA GLU A 101 9.85 1.03 6.67
C GLU A 101 8.52 0.58 6.09
N PHE A 102 8.41 0.48 4.76
CA PHE A 102 7.11 0.25 4.16
C PHE A 102 7.16 -0.36 2.76
N ALA A 103 6.07 -1.04 2.43
CA ALA A 103 5.64 -1.34 1.07
C ALA A 103 4.16 -1.00 0.97
N CYS A 104 3.78 -0.12 0.06
CA CYS A 104 2.40 0.32 -0.06
C CYS A 104 1.92 0.29 -1.51
N ILE A 105 0.61 0.08 -1.65
CA ILE A 105 -0.11 0.24 -2.91
C ILE A 105 -1.23 1.24 -2.67
N LEU A 106 -1.24 2.31 -3.46
CA LEU A 106 -2.21 3.39 -3.37
C LEU A 106 -2.98 3.48 -4.68
N TYR A 107 -4.29 3.61 -4.58
CA TYR A 107 -5.16 3.95 -5.71
C TYR A 107 -5.60 5.40 -5.59
N ASP A 108 -5.26 6.20 -6.61
CA ASP A 108 -5.73 7.58 -6.74
C ASP A 108 -7.07 7.60 -7.45
N GLY A 109 -8.14 7.88 -6.71
CA GLY A 109 -9.50 7.91 -7.24
C GLY A 109 -9.80 9.07 -8.18
N ARG A 110 -9.02 10.15 -8.14
CA ARG A 110 -9.16 11.30 -9.05
C ARG A 110 -8.53 11.01 -10.41
N GLN A 111 -7.31 10.51 -10.41
CA GLN A 111 -6.55 10.20 -11.63
C GLN A 111 -6.78 8.77 -12.11
N LYS A 112 -7.51 7.96 -11.34
CA LYS A 112 -7.84 6.56 -11.65
C LYS A 112 -6.61 5.73 -11.98
N LYS A 113 -5.59 5.81 -11.13
CA LYS A 113 -4.33 5.10 -11.30
C LYS A 113 -3.81 4.51 -10.01
N PHE A 114 -3.02 3.44 -10.15
CA PHE A 114 -2.30 2.82 -9.06
C PHE A 114 -0.88 3.37 -8.94
N ILE A 115 -0.44 3.52 -7.70
CA ILE A 115 0.93 3.88 -7.32
C ILE A 115 1.39 2.83 -6.33
N ALA A 116 2.57 2.27 -6.56
CA ALA A 116 3.23 1.38 -5.61
C ALA A 116 4.53 2.02 -5.15
N ALA A 117 4.93 1.79 -3.89
CA ALA A 117 6.21 2.29 -3.39
C ALA A 117 6.79 1.37 -2.33
N ARG A 118 8.12 1.40 -2.21
CA ARG A 118 8.88 0.63 -1.23
C ARG A 118 9.91 1.50 -0.55
N ASP A 119 10.14 1.27 0.73
CA ASP A 119 11.09 2.04 1.55
C ASP A 119 12.52 2.05 0.96
N PRO A 120 13.34 3.05 1.36
CA PRO A 120 14.67 3.24 0.77
C PRO A 120 15.61 2.05 0.86
N ILE A 121 15.48 1.23 1.91
CA ILE A 121 16.35 0.08 2.17
C ILE A 121 15.73 -1.23 1.69
N GLY A 122 14.39 -1.25 1.50
CA GLY A 122 13.64 -2.45 1.15
C GLY A 122 13.45 -3.40 2.34
N ILE A 123 13.25 -2.83 3.55
CA ILE A 123 13.00 -3.61 4.76
C ILE A 123 11.71 -4.41 4.62
N ARG A 124 10.65 -3.78 4.10
CA ARG A 124 9.40 -4.46 3.83
C ARG A 124 9.41 -5.08 2.44
N PRO A 125 8.99 -6.35 2.30
CA PRO A 125 9.02 -7.04 1.01
C PRO A 125 7.93 -6.52 0.08
N LEU A 126 8.27 -6.41 -1.20
CA LEU A 126 7.33 -6.15 -2.28
C LEU A 126 7.85 -6.77 -3.57
N TYR A 127 6.96 -7.46 -4.29
CA TYR A 127 7.23 -8.13 -5.55
C TYR A 127 6.22 -7.69 -6.59
N TYR A 128 6.59 -7.80 -7.86
CA TYR A 128 5.69 -7.49 -8.96
C TYR A 128 5.92 -8.40 -10.16
N GLY A 129 4.99 -8.39 -11.06
CA GLY A 129 5.07 -9.05 -12.35
C GLY A 129 3.92 -8.61 -13.24
N TYR A 130 3.97 -9.06 -14.49
CA TYR A 130 2.96 -8.76 -15.50
C TYR A 130 2.22 -10.03 -15.90
N ASP A 131 0.90 -9.96 -15.98
CA ASP A 131 0.10 -11.06 -16.50
C ASP A 131 0.15 -11.15 -18.05
N GLY A 132 -0.58 -12.12 -18.63
CA GLY A 132 -0.62 -12.30 -20.06
C GLY A 132 -1.23 -11.13 -20.84
N ASN A 133 -1.92 -10.21 -20.20
CA ASN A 133 -2.50 -9.00 -20.78
C ASN A 133 -1.64 -7.74 -20.56
N GLY A 134 -0.47 -7.87 -19.94
CA GLY A 134 0.40 -6.77 -19.61
C GLY A 134 -0.04 -5.96 -18.38
N THR A 135 -0.98 -6.48 -17.59
CA THR A 135 -1.40 -5.86 -16.33
C THR A 135 -0.37 -6.14 -15.26
N ILE A 136 0.06 -5.10 -14.52
CA ILE A 136 0.98 -5.24 -13.41
C ILE A 136 0.25 -5.71 -12.16
N LEU A 137 0.85 -6.68 -11.45
CA LEU A 137 0.39 -7.19 -10.17
C LEU A 137 1.48 -6.99 -9.12
N PHE A 138 1.08 -6.65 -7.91
CA PHE A 138 1.97 -6.46 -6.76
C PHE A 138 1.58 -7.40 -5.63
N ALA A 139 2.57 -7.86 -4.86
CA ALA A 139 2.34 -8.70 -3.70
C ALA A 139 3.48 -8.59 -2.68
N SER A 140 3.18 -8.88 -1.41
CA SER A 140 4.18 -8.93 -0.35
C SER A 140 5.10 -10.14 -0.45
N GLU A 141 4.64 -11.23 -1.06
CA GLU A 141 5.42 -12.46 -1.22
C GLU A 141 5.33 -13.01 -2.65
N PRO A 142 6.41 -13.60 -3.17
CA PRO A 142 6.41 -14.16 -4.54
C PRO A 142 5.33 -15.20 -4.77
N LYS A 143 5.03 -16.02 -3.75
CA LYS A 143 4.03 -17.11 -3.84
C LYS A 143 2.62 -16.62 -4.22
N ASN A 144 2.29 -15.35 -3.91
CA ASN A 144 1.01 -14.75 -4.31
C ASN A 144 0.88 -14.61 -5.82
N LEU A 145 2.01 -14.44 -6.53
CA LEU A 145 2.07 -14.16 -7.96
C LEU A 145 2.30 -15.40 -8.82
N VAL A 146 2.65 -16.53 -8.21
CA VAL A 146 2.88 -17.79 -8.93
C VAL A 146 1.62 -18.21 -9.68
N GLY A 147 1.75 -18.43 -10.98
CA GLY A 147 0.65 -18.80 -11.88
C GLY A 147 -0.20 -17.62 -12.37
N LEU A 148 0.05 -16.39 -11.87
CA LEU A 148 -0.67 -15.18 -12.29
C LEU A 148 0.15 -14.31 -13.23
N VAL A 149 1.47 -14.32 -13.08
CA VAL A 149 2.41 -13.51 -13.88
C VAL A 149 3.48 -14.38 -14.51
N GLY A 150 4.11 -13.89 -15.58
CA GLY A 150 5.16 -14.62 -16.27
C GLY A 150 6.46 -14.67 -15.47
N LYS A 151 6.97 -13.50 -15.07
CA LYS A 151 8.21 -13.34 -14.29
C LYS A 151 7.92 -12.57 -13.02
N ILE A 152 8.41 -13.08 -11.89
CA ILE A 152 8.26 -12.43 -10.58
C ILE A 152 9.57 -11.71 -10.26
N LEU A 153 9.50 -10.41 -10.01
CA LEU A 153 10.63 -9.54 -9.72
C LEU A 153 10.48 -8.87 -8.36
N PRO A 154 11.57 -8.67 -7.60
CA PRO A 154 11.53 -7.81 -6.43
C PRO A 154 11.31 -6.36 -6.86
N PHE A 155 10.44 -5.66 -6.14
CA PHE A 155 10.26 -4.22 -6.35
C PHE A 155 11.51 -3.47 -5.85
N PRO A 156 12.10 -2.56 -6.65
CA PRO A 156 13.32 -1.88 -6.26
C PRO A 156 13.12 -1.01 -5.01
N PRO A 157 14.01 -1.13 -4.01
CA PRO A 157 14.00 -0.22 -2.85
C PRO A 157 14.14 1.25 -3.26
N GLY A 158 13.55 2.16 -2.50
CA GLY A 158 13.67 3.58 -2.74
C GLY A 158 13.00 4.08 -4.03
N HIS A 159 12.07 3.31 -4.56
CA HIS A 159 11.35 3.65 -5.78
C HIS A 159 9.84 3.69 -5.55
N TYR A 160 9.17 4.48 -6.37
CA TYR A 160 7.74 4.31 -6.60
C TYR A 160 7.48 3.96 -8.07
N TYR A 161 6.37 3.27 -8.29
CA TYR A 161 5.83 2.96 -9.62
C TYR A 161 4.60 3.82 -9.86
N CYS A 162 4.54 4.49 -11.00
CA CYS A 162 3.40 5.27 -11.44
C CYS A 162 3.39 5.37 -12.97
N ASP A 163 2.24 5.18 -13.60
CA ASP A 163 2.05 5.33 -15.05
C ASP A 163 3.09 4.53 -15.89
N GLY A 164 3.33 3.29 -15.50
CA GLY A 164 4.24 2.38 -16.21
C GLY A 164 5.73 2.63 -15.95
N LYS A 165 6.10 3.51 -15.02
CA LYS A 165 7.48 3.90 -14.76
C LYS A 165 7.85 3.68 -13.29
N PHE A 166 9.07 3.18 -13.09
CA PHE A 166 9.74 3.15 -11.80
C PHE A 166 10.59 4.42 -11.64
N VAL A 167 10.37 5.15 -10.57
CA VAL A 167 11.07 6.40 -10.27
C VAL A 167 11.77 6.28 -8.92
N CYS A 168 13.08 6.54 -8.90
CA CYS A 168 13.86 6.63 -7.66
C CYS A 168 13.49 7.93 -6.94
N TYR A 169 13.12 7.83 -5.65
CA TYR A 169 12.77 9.00 -4.85
C TYR A 169 13.80 9.28 -3.73
N CYS A 170 14.84 8.48 -3.60
CA CYS A 170 15.91 8.66 -2.59
C CYS A 170 17.28 8.26 -3.13
#